data_e90d29ed1a65798622ba90a77ac06e68
#
_entry.id   e90d29ed1a65798622ba90a77ac06e68
#
_cell.length_a   1.000
_cell.length_b   1.000
_cell.length_c   1.000
_cell.angle_alpha   90.00
_cell.angle_beta   90.00
_cell.angle_gamma   90.00
#
_symmetry.space_group_name_H-M   'P 1'
#
loop_
_entity.id
_entity.type
_entity.pdbx_description
1 polymer ?
#
loop_
_entity_poly.entity_id
_entity_poly.type
_entity_poly.pdbx_seq_one_letter_code
_entity_poly.pdbx_strand_id
1 'polypeptide(L)'
;KSLARLASANGWVWMDTWVAGDRFRSDYVPSGVVTGRWSSRGGGALSLPKVIRSAVRADEGWSLVIVDAAQLEPRILAAMSADTAMMAAGARGDLYQGLVDGGVVDTREHAKVAMLGALYGSTTGTAGMLVPRLARAYPRAIAHVDGAARTGEAGGIVTTWLGRSSPPASAAWREAQAGASGMEAGQAEESRARSRAREWGRF
;
A
#
# COMPACT_ATOMS: atom_id res chain seq x y z
N LYS A 1 -18.81 20.46 -16.69
CA LYS A 1 -18.44 21.25 -15.47
C LYS A 1 -17.58 20.46 -14.48
N SER A 2 -17.77 19.12 -14.35
CA SER A 2 -16.96 18.26 -13.46
C SER A 2 -15.53 18.08 -13.97
N LEU A 3 -15.33 17.86 -15.25
CA LEU A 3 -14.02 17.67 -15.89
C LEU A 3 -13.15 18.93 -15.83
N ALA A 4 -13.75 20.12 -15.98
CA ALA A 4 -13.02 21.38 -15.91
C ALA A 4 -12.57 21.74 -14.47
N ARG A 5 -13.19 21.14 -13.44
CA ARG A 5 -12.84 21.35 -12.03
C ARG A 5 -11.88 20.32 -11.47
N LEU A 6 -11.64 19.24 -12.19
CA LEU A 6 -10.59 18.29 -11.83
C LEU A 6 -9.24 18.99 -12.10
N ALA A 7 -8.71 19.66 -11.09
CA ALA A 7 -7.31 20.10 -11.04
C ALA A 7 -6.34 18.89 -11.13
N SER A 8 -6.87 17.71 -11.36
CA SER A 8 -6.18 16.45 -11.56
C SER A 8 -5.95 16.23 -13.05
N ALA A 9 -5.10 15.26 -13.35
CA ALA A 9 -4.67 14.83 -14.68
C ALA A 9 -5.78 14.41 -15.66
N ASN A 10 -7.07 14.53 -15.32
CA ASN A 10 -8.20 14.01 -16.10
C ASN A 10 -9.12 15.12 -16.68
N GLY A 11 -8.55 16.29 -17.08
CA GLY A 11 -9.25 17.37 -17.75
C GLY A 11 -9.32 17.21 -19.28
N TRP A 12 -9.64 18.30 -19.98
CA TRP A 12 -9.76 18.29 -21.44
C TRP A 12 -8.49 17.85 -22.16
N VAL A 13 -7.31 18.35 -21.72
CA VAL A 13 -6.00 17.93 -22.27
C VAL A 13 -5.79 16.42 -22.11
N TRP A 14 -6.22 15.85 -21.01
CA TRP A 14 -6.18 14.40 -20.81
C TRP A 14 -7.09 13.66 -21.79
N MET A 15 -8.30 14.17 -22.00
CA MET A 15 -9.24 13.60 -22.98
C MET A 15 -8.65 13.63 -24.39
N ASP A 16 -8.14 14.78 -24.82
CA ASP A 16 -7.56 14.96 -26.16
C ASP A 16 -6.33 14.09 -26.37
N THR A 17 -5.60 13.79 -25.30
CA THR A 17 -4.37 12.98 -25.37
C THR A 17 -4.66 11.48 -25.35
N TRP A 18 -5.60 11.05 -24.51
CA TRP A 18 -5.76 9.62 -24.18
C TRP A 18 -7.06 9.00 -24.64
N VAL A 19 -8.01 9.77 -25.14
CA VAL A 19 -9.28 9.30 -25.66
C VAL A 19 -9.36 9.58 -27.15
N ALA A 20 -9.41 8.53 -27.94
CA ALA A 20 -9.60 8.62 -29.39
C ALA A 20 -10.95 7.98 -29.76
N GLY A 21 -11.85 8.80 -30.30
CA GLY A 21 -13.24 8.39 -30.52
C GLY A 21 -13.92 8.06 -29.19
N ASP A 22 -14.38 6.83 -29.04
CA ASP A 22 -15.00 6.29 -27.83
C ASP A 22 -14.06 5.42 -26.99
N ARG A 23 -12.75 5.41 -27.29
CA ARG A 23 -11.76 4.53 -26.67
C ARG A 23 -10.74 5.30 -25.85
N PHE A 24 -10.65 4.94 -24.56
CA PHE A 24 -9.56 5.35 -23.69
C PHE A 24 -8.39 4.37 -23.80
N ARG A 25 -7.19 4.88 -24.03
CA ARG A 25 -5.97 4.07 -24.15
C ARG A 25 -4.88 4.67 -23.29
N SER A 26 -4.33 3.88 -22.38
CA SER A 26 -3.25 4.26 -21.48
C SER A 26 -2.06 3.32 -21.67
N ASP A 27 -0.86 3.82 -21.42
CA ASP A 27 0.35 3.00 -21.40
C ASP A 27 0.46 2.27 -20.07
N TYR A 28 0.39 0.94 -20.10
CA TYR A 28 0.58 0.09 -18.95
C TYR A 28 2.01 -0.40 -18.84
N VAL A 29 2.56 -0.36 -17.64
CA VAL A 29 3.90 -0.84 -17.33
C VAL A 29 3.80 -1.99 -16.32
N PRO A 30 3.90 -3.25 -16.77
CA PRO A 30 3.94 -4.39 -15.87
C PRO A 30 5.14 -4.29 -14.93
N SER A 31 4.92 -4.58 -13.64
CA SER A 31 5.95 -4.44 -12.59
C SER A 31 6.62 -3.04 -12.55
N GLY A 32 5.88 -2.00 -12.87
CA GLY A 32 6.38 -0.63 -12.96
C GLY A 32 6.76 0.02 -11.64
N VAL A 33 6.50 -0.63 -10.52
CA VAL A 33 6.93 -0.20 -9.18
C VAL A 33 7.71 -1.31 -8.49
N VAL A 34 8.49 -0.95 -7.47
CA VAL A 34 9.37 -1.88 -6.73
C VAL A 34 8.62 -3.10 -6.20
N THR A 35 7.40 -2.92 -5.71
CA THR A 35 6.55 -4.01 -5.22
C THR A 35 6.05 -4.98 -6.28
N GLY A 36 6.32 -4.71 -7.57
CA GLY A 36 5.85 -5.52 -8.70
C GLY A 36 4.44 -5.22 -9.17
N ARG A 37 3.78 -4.25 -8.61
CA ARG A 37 2.47 -3.79 -9.12
C ARG A 37 2.63 -3.13 -10.48
N TRP A 38 1.60 -3.19 -11.28
CA TRP A 38 1.53 -2.44 -12.52
C TRP A 38 1.47 -0.94 -12.23
N SER A 39 2.05 -0.17 -13.11
CA SER A 39 1.89 1.29 -13.17
C SER A 39 1.41 1.72 -14.56
N SER A 40 1.16 3.01 -14.73
CA SER A 40 0.89 3.61 -16.03
C SER A 40 1.85 4.78 -16.27
N ARG A 41 2.36 4.92 -17.49
CA ARG A 41 3.20 6.05 -17.89
C ARG A 41 2.39 7.25 -18.38
N GLY A 42 1.10 7.10 -18.50
CA GLY A 42 0.18 8.15 -18.92
C GLY A 42 -1.25 7.68 -18.85
N GLY A 43 -2.18 8.61 -19.01
CA GLY A 43 -3.60 8.35 -18.97
C GLY A 43 -4.17 7.97 -17.59
N GLY A 44 -3.34 7.49 -16.66
CA GLY A 44 -3.75 7.19 -15.28
C GLY A 44 -4.83 6.12 -15.14
N ALA A 45 -4.86 5.11 -16.00
CA ALA A 45 -5.91 4.09 -16.04
C ALA A 45 -6.12 3.37 -14.70
N LEU A 46 -5.02 3.13 -13.96
CA LEU A 46 -5.07 2.44 -12.67
C LEU A 46 -5.63 3.31 -11.52
N SER A 47 -5.79 4.60 -11.75
CA SER A 47 -6.25 5.58 -10.75
C SER A 47 -7.39 6.46 -11.24
N LEU A 48 -8.20 6.00 -12.19
CA LEU A 48 -9.35 6.76 -12.69
C LEU A 48 -10.29 7.16 -11.53
N PRO A 49 -10.60 8.45 -11.39
CA PRO A 49 -11.53 8.92 -10.37
C PRO A 49 -12.89 8.23 -10.45
N LYS A 50 -13.50 7.97 -9.30
CA LYS A 50 -14.81 7.28 -9.25
C LYS A 50 -15.87 7.97 -10.11
N VAL A 51 -15.85 9.31 -10.17
CA VAL A 51 -16.83 10.12 -10.89
C VAL A 51 -16.84 9.88 -12.40
N ILE A 52 -15.72 9.46 -13.00
CA ILE A 52 -15.62 9.20 -14.44
C ILE A 52 -15.71 7.70 -14.79
N ARG A 53 -15.68 6.80 -13.81
CA ARG A 53 -15.73 5.35 -14.06
C ARG A 53 -17.03 4.90 -14.71
N SER A 54 -18.12 5.62 -14.50
CA SER A 54 -19.41 5.36 -15.16
C SER A 54 -19.39 5.55 -16.69
N ALA A 55 -18.37 6.25 -17.22
CA ALA A 55 -18.16 6.36 -18.66
C ALA A 55 -17.53 5.10 -19.27
N VAL A 56 -16.91 4.26 -18.45
CA VAL A 56 -16.37 2.96 -18.91
C VAL A 56 -17.54 1.99 -19.08
N ARG A 57 -17.83 1.63 -20.33
CA ARG A 57 -18.95 0.76 -20.70
C ARG A 57 -18.46 -0.41 -21.55
N ALA A 58 -19.13 -1.52 -21.43
CA ALA A 58 -18.94 -2.63 -22.36
C ALA A 58 -19.52 -2.26 -23.75
N ASP A 59 -18.96 -2.82 -24.80
CA ASP A 59 -19.51 -2.75 -26.13
C ASP A 59 -20.82 -3.52 -26.23
N GLU A 60 -21.58 -3.28 -27.27
CA GLU A 60 -22.81 -4.02 -27.53
C GLU A 60 -22.52 -5.54 -27.63
N GLY A 61 -23.31 -6.32 -26.92
CA GLY A 61 -23.11 -7.76 -26.78
C GLY A 61 -22.04 -8.22 -25.82
N TRP A 62 -21.34 -7.29 -25.13
CA TRP A 62 -20.31 -7.58 -24.12
C TRP A 62 -20.73 -7.18 -22.73
N SER A 63 -20.11 -7.80 -21.73
CA SER A 63 -20.29 -7.43 -20.32
C SER A 63 -18.93 -7.24 -19.65
N LEU A 64 -18.84 -6.24 -18.78
CA LEU A 64 -17.67 -6.05 -17.90
C LEU A 64 -17.87 -6.87 -16.64
N VAL A 65 -16.96 -7.81 -16.38
CA VAL A 65 -16.90 -8.55 -15.11
C VAL A 65 -15.81 -7.95 -14.26
N ILE A 66 -16.18 -7.41 -13.10
CA ILE A 66 -15.26 -6.77 -12.17
C ILE A 66 -15.14 -7.66 -10.94
N VAL A 67 -13.91 -8.13 -10.69
CA VAL A 67 -13.60 -8.99 -9.54
C VAL A 67 -12.45 -8.34 -8.75
N ASP A 68 -12.64 -8.20 -7.45
CA ASP A 68 -11.61 -7.72 -6.52
C ASP A 68 -11.39 -8.74 -5.41
N ALA A 69 -10.14 -9.05 -5.13
CA ALA A 69 -9.78 -9.96 -4.05
C ALA A 69 -9.94 -9.26 -2.70
N ALA A 70 -10.99 -9.58 -1.96
CA ALA A 70 -11.29 -8.95 -0.69
C ALA A 70 -10.14 -9.12 0.32
N GLN A 71 -9.55 -8.01 0.75
CA GLN A 71 -8.54 -7.98 1.81
C GLN A 71 -7.32 -8.87 1.49
N LEU A 72 -6.86 -8.84 0.24
CA LEU A 72 -5.78 -9.73 -0.23
C LEU A 72 -4.51 -9.60 0.62
N GLU A 73 -4.02 -8.38 0.82
CA GLU A 73 -2.78 -8.12 1.56
C GLU A 73 -2.84 -8.61 3.03
N PRO A 74 -3.87 -8.31 3.82
CA PRO A 74 -4.02 -8.87 5.16
C PRO A 74 -4.10 -10.40 5.20
N ARG A 75 -4.73 -11.03 4.21
CA ARG A 75 -4.81 -12.51 4.13
C ARG A 75 -3.46 -13.14 3.82
N ILE A 76 -2.69 -12.53 2.92
CA ILE A 76 -1.32 -12.96 2.62
C ILE A 76 -0.46 -12.80 3.86
N LEU A 77 -0.54 -11.66 4.55
CA LEU A 77 0.20 -11.44 5.80
C LEU A 77 -0.14 -12.48 6.86
N ALA A 78 -1.42 -12.80 7.04
CA ALA A 78 -1.85 -13.83 7.99
C ALA A 78 -1.18 -15.18 7.69
N ALA A 79 -1.14 -15.57 6.41
CA ALA A 79 -0.50 -16.81 5.97
C ALA A 79 1.03 -16.79 6.15
N MET A 80 1.69 -15.70 5.72
CA MET A 80 3.16 -15.57 5.82
C MET A 80 3.65 -15.55 7.25
N SER A 81 2.93 -14.87 8.15
CA SER A 81 3.28 -14.77 9.57
C SER A 81 2.85 -15.99 10.40
N ALA A 82 2.05 -16.87 9.83
CA ALA A 82 1.37 -17.96 10.54
C ALA A 82 0.60 -17.44 11.79
N ASP A 83 0.01 -16.26 11.69
CA ASP A 83 -0.81 -15.69 12.76
C ASP A 83 -2.19 -16.35 12.77
N THR A 84 -2.38 -17.28 13.68
CA THR A 84 -3.58 -18.11 13.74
C THR A 84 -4.85 -17.31 14.05
N ALA A 85 -4.73 -16.25 14.84
CA ALA A 85 -5.86 -15.37 15.15
C ALA A 85 -6.30 -14.57 13.90
N MET A 86 -5.33 -14.06 13.16
CA MET A 86 -5.59 -13.34 11.91
C MET A 86 -6.11 -14.27 10.81
N MET A 87 -5.57 -15.48 10.71
CA MET A 87 -6.07 -16.53 9.79
C MET A 87 -7.52 -16.89 10.10
N ALA A 88 -7.85 -17.11 11.36
CA ALA A 88 -9.22 -17.41 11.80
C ALA A 88 -10.19 -16.27 11.53
N ALA A 89 -9.78 -15.02 11.73
CA ALA A 89 -10.57 -13.84 11.37
C ALA A 89 -10.83 -13.77 9.86
N GLY A 90 -9.82 -14.01 9.04
CA GLY A 90 -9.92 -14.08 7.59
C GLY A 90 -10.83 -15.21 7.08
N ALA A 91 -10.79 -16.38 7.70
CA ALA A 91 -11.61 -17.53 7.33
C ALA A 91 -13.12 -17.29 7.57
N ARG A 92 -13.48 -16.44 8.53
CA ARG A 92 -14.86 -16.04 8.80
C ARG A 92 -15.46 -15.05 7.80
N GLY A 93 -14.69 -14.57 6.85
CA GLY A 93 -15.13 -13.66 5.77
C GLY A 93 -14.47 -12.31 5.83
N ASP A 94 -15.03 -11.33 6.54
CA ASP A 94 -14.50 -9.98 6.62
C ASP A 94 -13.55 -9.81 7.82
N LEU A 95 -12.26 -9.79 7.55
CA LEU A 95 -11.21 -9.62 8.55
C LEU A 95 -11.30 -8.26 9.28
N TYR A 96 -11.73 -7.21 8.59
CA TYR A 96 -11.93 -5.90 9.21
C TYR A 96 -13.12 -5.90 10.19
N GLN A 97 -14.20 -6.58 9.80
CA GLN A 97 -15.35 -6.76 10.72
C GLN A 97 -14.93 -7.61 11.91
N GLY A 98 -14.11 -8.63 11.71
CA GLY A 98 -13.57 -9.44 12.81
C GLY A 98 -12.80 -8.65 13.86
N LEU A 99 -12.13 -7.55 13.47
CA LEU A 99 -11.48 -6.62 14.41
C LEU A 99 -12.48 -5.81 15.22
N VAL A 100 -13.61 -5.44 14.63
CA VAL A 100 -14.70 -4.74 15.32
C VAL A 100 -15.40 -5.68 16.31
N ASP A 101 -15.76 -6.86 15.85
CA ASP A 101 -16.44 -7.89 16.67
C ASP A 101 -15.58 -8.35 17.85
N GLY A 102 -14.26 -8.34 17.68
CA GLY A 102 -13.29 -8.61 18.73
C GLY A 102 -12.98 -7.41 19.64
N GLY A 103 -13.64 -6.27 19.46
CA GLY A 103 -13.43 -5.06 20.27
C GLY A 103 -12.05 -4.41 20.12
N VAL A 104 -11.32 -4.73 19.06
CA VAL A 104 -9.98 -4.15 18.80
C VAL A 104 -10.10 -2.71 18.32
N VAL A 105 -11.11 -2.45 17.52
CA VAL A 105 -11.45 -1.12 16.98
C VAL A 105 -12.97 -0.94 16.95
N ASP A 106 -13.40 0.31 16.85
CA ASP A 106 -14.83 0.66 16.99
C ASP A 106 -15.61 0.53 15.66
N THR A 107 -14.93 0.71 14.52
CA THR A 107 -15.57 0.68 13.19
C THR A 107 -14.72 -0.09 12.17
N ARG A 108 -15.40 -0.59 11.13
CA ARG A 108 -14.76 -1.27 10.01
C ARG A 108 -13.78 -0.36 9.25
N GLU A 109 -14.08 0.93 9.17
CA GLU A 109 -13.20 1.94 8.58
C GLU A 109 -11.92 2.10 9.41
N HIS A 110 -12.04 2.16 10.73
CA HIS A 110 -10.90 2.17 11.64
C HIS A 110 -10.07 0.89 11.51
N ALA A 111 -10.71 -0.27 11.37
CA ALA A 111 -10.02 -1.54 11.12
C ALA A 111 -9.18 -1.50 9.85
N LYS A 112 -9.75 -0.98 8.75
CA LYS A 112 -9.04 -0.82 7.48
C LYS A 112 -7.88 0.16 7.60
N VAL A 113 -8.09 1.32 8.20
CA VAL A 113 -7.04 2.34 8.41
C VAL A 113 -5.90 1.80 9.28
N ALA A 114 -6.23 1.10 10.36
CA ALA A 114 -5.26 0.50 11.26
C ALA A 114 -4.42 -0.58 10.55
N MET A 115 -5.07 -1.47 9.81
CA MET A 115 -4.40 -2.55 9.08
C MET A 115 -3.47 -2.03 8.00
N LEU A 116 -3.94 -1.09 7.18
CA LEU A 116 -3.10 -0.45 6.17
C LEU A 116 -1.97 0.35 6.82
N GLY A 117 -2.25 1.05 7.93
CA GLY A 117 -1.24 1.75 8.70
C GLY A 117 -0.15 0.82 9.22
N ALA A 118 -0.51 -0.34 9.75
CA ALA A 118 0.46 -1.34 10.19
C ALA A 118 1.30 -1.88 9.02
N LEU A 119 0.66 -2.24 7.91
CA LEU A 119 1.34 -2.77 6.72
C LEU A 119 2.31 -1.75 6.10
N TYR A 120 1.90 -0.49 6.03
CA TYR A 120 2.68 0.57 5.36
C TYR A 120 3.46 1.50 6.32
N GLY A 121 3.55 1.15 7.59
CA GLY A 121 4.42 1.85 8.55
C GLY A 121 3.91 3.20 9.02
N SER A 122 2.61 3.42 9.06
CA SER A 122 2.04 4.66 9.59
C SER A 122 2.27 4.75 11.10
N THR A 123 2.98 5.78 11.54
CA THR A 123 3.28 6.02 12.96
C THR A 123 2.49 7.18 13.56
N THR A 124 1.70 7.88 12.76
CA THR A 124 0.98 9.10 13.14
C THR A 124 -0.52 9.01 12.85
N GLY A 125 -1.28 9.93 13.42
CA GLY A 125 -2.73 10.02 13.23
C GLY A 125 -3.48 8.79 13.76
N THR A 126 -4.69 8.59 13.27
CA THR A 126 -5.57 7.47 13.67
C THR A 126 -4.91 6.10 13.45
N ALA A 127 -4.21 5.92 12.36
CA ALA A 127 -3.51 4.67 12.07
C ALA A 127 -2.46 4.36 13.14
N GLY A 128 -1.58 5.32 13.47
CA GLY A 128 -0.54 5.15 14.47
C GLY A 128 -1.09 4.84 15.87
N MET A 129 -2.23 5.43 16.25
CA MET A 129 -2.88 5.13 17.52
C MET A 129 -3.46 3.71 17.60
N LEU A 130 -3.88 3.15 16.46
CA LEU A 130 -4.54 1.85 16.42
C LEU A 130 -3.56 0.68 16.22
N VAL A 131 -2.38 0.90 15.68
CA VAL A 131 -1.37 -0.15 15.45
C VAL A 131 -1.04 -0.94 16.73
N PRO A 132 -0.88 -0.34 17.94
CA PRO A 132 -0.65 -1.10 19.17
C PRO A 132 -1.80 -2.05 19.55
N ARG A 133 -3.03 -1.71 19.20
CA ARG A 133 -4.19 -2.60 19.41
C ARG A 133 -4.13 -3.80 18.46
N LEU A 134 -3.75 -3.57 17.20
CA LEU A 134 -3.50 -4.64 16.23
C LEU A 134 -2.36 -5.56 16.66
N ALA A 135 -1.28 -5.02 17.20
CA ALA A 135 -0.16 -5.82 17.68
C ALA A 135 -0.54 -6.78 18.82
N ARG A 136 -1.51 -6.42 19.64
CA ARG A 136 -2.07 -7.32 20.66
C ARG A 136 -3.00 -8.38 20.06
N ALA A 137 -3.80 -8.01 19.06
CA ALA A 137 -4.74 -8.92 18.42
C ALA A 137 -4.03 -9.92 17.47
N TYR A 138 -3.02 -9.45 16.75
CA TYR A 138 -2.29 -10.22 15.72
C TYR A 138 -0.76 -10.07 15.91
N PRO A 139 -0.21 -10.63 17.01
CA PRO A 139 1.17 -10.35 17.38
C PRO A 139 2.18 -10.89 16.39
N ARG A 140 1.91 -12.05 15.76
CA ARG A 140 2.83 -12.62 14.77
C ARG A 140 2.81 -11.83 13.47
N ALA A 141 1.65 -11.37 13.03
CA ALA A 141 1.51 -10.57 11.83
C ALA A 141 2.27 -9.24 11.95
N ILE A 142 2.08 -8.53 13.06
CA ILE A 142 2.77 -7.26 13.28
C ILE A 142 4.28 -7.47 13.49
N ALA A 143 4.69 -8.49 14.24
CA ALA A 143 6.11 -8.83 14.38
C ALA A 143 6.78 -9.17 13.05
N HIS A 144 6.08 -9.82 12.12
CA HIS A 144 6.57 -10.11 10.77
C HIS A 144 6.84 -8.84 9.98
N VAL A 145 5.89 -7.89 9.98
CA VAL A 145 6.05 -6.60 9.30
C VAL A 145 7.17 -5.76 9.94
N ASP A 146 7.23 -5.72 11.26
CA ASP A 146 8.28 -5.00 11.98
C ASP A 146 9.66 -5.63 11.78
N GLY A 147 9.73 -6.96 11.63
CA GLY A 147 10.95 -7.67 11.26
C GLY A 147 11.47 -7.24 9.90
N ALA A 148 10.60 -7.17 8.89
CA ALA A 148 10.94 -6.67 7.56
C ALA A 148 11.41 -5.21 7.60
N ALA A 149 10.70 -4.36 8.36
CA ALA A 149 11.08 -2.97 8.54
C ALA A 149 12.49 -2.82 9.15
N ARG A 150 12.77 -3.57 10.23
CA ARG A 150 14.12 -3.57 10.85
C ARG A 150 15.21 -4.06 9.90
N THR A 151 14.91 -5.07 9.07
CA THR A 151 15.85 -5.52 8.04
C THR A 151 16.19 -4.42 7.07
N GLY A 152 15.18 -3.68 6.57
CA GLY A 152 15.40 -2.52 5.69
C GLY A 152 16.11 -1.36 6.38
N GLU A 153 15.79 -1.08 7.64
CA GLU A 153 16.48 -0.06 8.46
C GLU A 153 17.98 -0.36 8.64
N ALA A 154 18.32 -1.63 8.68
CA ALA A 154 19.72 -2.08 8.74
C ALA A 154 20.40 -2.14 7.36
N GLY A 155 19.72 -1.74 6.28
CA GLY A 155 20.25 -1.82 4.91
C GLY A 155 20.22 -3.23 4.32
N GLY A 156 19.52 -4.16 4.94
CA GLY A 156 19.33 -5.54 4.46
C GLY A 156 18.29 -5.64 3.35
N ILE A 157 18.21 -6.82 2.76
CA ILE A 157 17.25 -7.15 1.69
C ILE A 157 16.09 -7.94 2.28
N VAL A 158 14.87 -7.52 1.98
CA VAL A 158 13.65 -8.24 2.30
C VAL A 158 13.21 -9.05 1.08
N THR A 159 12.86 -10.31 1.30
CA THR A 159 12.50 -11.24 0.23
C THR A 159 11.13 -11.85 0.50
N THR A 160 10.29 -11.91 -0.53
CA THR A 160 8.99 -12.59 -0.49
C THR A 160 9.17 -14.12 -0.54
N TRP A 161 8.12 -14.87 -0.23
CA TRP A 161 8.14 -16.33 -0.33
C TRP A 161 8.53 -16.87 -1.72
N LEU A 162 8.21 -16.14 -2.76
CA LEU A 162 8.52 -16.54 -4.14
C LEU A 162 9.86 -15.99 -4.64
N GLY A 163 10.71 -15.49 -3.75
CA GLY A 163 12.08 -15.07 -4.07
C GLY A 163 12.22 -13.66 -4.66
N ARG A 164 11.13 -12.89 -4.76
CA ARG A 164 11.25 -11.48 -5.14
C ARG A 164 11.83 -10.69 -3.98
N SER A 165 12.92 -9.99 -4.23
CA SER A 165 13.63 -9.22 -3.21
C SER A 165 13.46 -7.72 -3.43
N SER A 166 13.52 -6.95 -2.32
CA SER A 166 13.74 -5.51 -2.39
C SER A 166 15.09 -5.23 -3.05
N PRO A 167 15.26 -4.07 -3.71
CA PRO A 167 16.59 -3.66 -4.18
C PRO A 167 17.58 -3.55 -2.99
N PRO A 168 18.87 -3.73 -3.23
CA PRO A 168 19.88 -3.45 -2.20
C PRO A 168 19.91 -1.95 -1.90
N ALA A 169 20.27 -1.59 -0.68
CA ALA A 169 20.46 -0.21 -0.28
C ALA A 169 21.45 0.51 -1.24
N SER A 170 21.05 1.65 -1.78
CA SER A 170 21.89 2.45 -2.67
C SER A 170 23.10 3.04 -1.94
N ALA A 171 24.16 3.42 -2.67
CA ALA A 171 25.29 4.14 -2.08
C ALA A 171 24.83 5.44 -1.39
N ALA A 172 23.99 6.21 -2.05
CA ALA A 172 23.43 7.45 -1.50
C ALA A 172 22.62 7.21 -0.20
N TRP A 173 21.87 6.10 -0.12
CA TRP A 173 21.19 5.74 1.13
C TRP A 173 22.18 5.43 2.24
N ARG A 174 23.24 4.65 1.95
CA ARG A 174 24.28 4.30 2.93
C ARG A 174 25.04 5.52 3.42
N GLU A 175 25.37 6.45 2.54
CA GLU A 175 26.00 7.72 2.87
C GLU A 175 25.10 8.58 3.76
N ALA A 176 23.81 8.67 3.43
CA ALA A 176 22.83 9.40 4.25
C ALA A 176 22.70 8.80 5.66
N GLN A 177 22.73 7.47 5.79
CA GLN A 177 22.69 6.78 7.08
C GLN A 177 24.01 7.00 7.86
N ALA A 178 25.16 6.90 7.22
CA ALA A 178 26.46 7.15 7.84
C ALA A 178 26.59 8.62 8.29
N GLY A 179 26.14 9.57 7.48
CA GLY A 179 26.11 10.98 7.82
C GLY A 179 25.19 11.29 9.01
N ALA A 180 24.01 10.64 9.07
CA ALA A 180 23.08 10.79 10.17
C ALA A 180 23.62 10.20 11.50
N SER A 181 24.50 9.22 11.42
CA SER A 181 25.12 8.58 12.60
C SER A 181 26.35 9.33 13.12
N GLY A 182 26.97 10.19 12.31
CA GLY A 182 28.23 10.88 12.60
C GLY A 182 28.10 12.38 12.92
N MET A 183 26.93 12.96 12.78
CA MET A 183 26.66 14.38 13.07
C MET A 183 25.61 14.49 14.14
N GLU A 184 25.71 15.51 15.01
CA GLU A 184 24.56 16.06 15.77
C GLU A 184 23.53 16.67 14.80
N ALA A 185 23.13 15.91 13.81
CA ALA A 185 22.05 16.26 12.90
C ALA A 185 20.76 16.33 13.72
N GLY A 186 20.11 17.46 13.70
CA GLY A 186 18.93 17.70 14.51
C GLY A 186 17.94 16.54 14.43
N GLN A 187 17.32 16.19 15.54
CA GLN A 187 16.39 15.04 15.73
C GLN A 187 15.38 14.84 14.59
N ALA A 188 15.07 15.91 13.86
CA ALA A 188 14.18 15.88 12.70
C ALA A 188 14.76 15.16 11.47
N GLU A 189 16.06 15.25 11.24
CA GLU A 189 16.71 14.65 10.07
C GLU A 189 16.95 13.15 10.28
N GLU A 190 17.34 12.78 11.49
CA GLU A 190 17.45 11.39 11.92
C GLU A 190 16.07 10.69 11.88
N SER A 191 15.02 11.35 12.34
CA SER A 191 13.65 10.85 12.25
C SER A 191 13.20 10.62 10.80
N ARG A 192 13.57 11.51 9.87
CA ARG A 192 13.26 11.37 8.44
C ARG A 192 14.06 10.24 7.80
N ALA A 193 15.32 10.05 8.17
CA ALA A 193 16.15 8.96 7.68
C ALA A 193 15.62 7.61 8.16
N ARG A 194 15.28 7.48 9.44
CA ARG A 194 14.65 6.28 10.01
C ARG A 194 13.29 5.99 9.39
N SER A 195 12.47 7.01 9.14
CA SER A 195 11.17 6.84 8.48
C SER A 195 11.33 6.29 7.06
N ARG A 196 12.28 6.82 6.28
CA ARG A 196 12.59 6.30 4.93
C ARG A 196 13.09 4.87 4.95
N ALA A 197 13.95 4.51 5.91
CA ALA A 197 14.43 3.16 6.07
C ALA A 197 13.32 2.17 6.46
N ARG A 198 12.35 2.59 7.30
CA ARG A 198 11.16 1.79 7.65
C ARG A 198 10.26 1.57 6.45
N GLU A 199 10.01 2.62 5.69
CA GLU A 199 9.21 2.56 4.47
C GLU A 199 9.82 1.58 3.47
N TRP A 200 11.14 1.64 3.29
CA TRP A 200 11.89 0.74 2.42
C TRP A 200 11.80 -0.74 2.85
N GLY A 201 11.88 -1.03 4.14
CA GLY A 201 11.81 -2.39 4.68
C GLY A 201 10.41 -2.99 4.69
N ARG A 202 9.36 -2.20 4.47
CA ARG A 202 7.96 -2.66 4.45
C ARG A 202 7.45 -3.02 3.05
N PHE A 203 8.26 -2.79 2.01
CA PHE A 203 7.97 -3.24 0.66
C PHE A 203 8.47 -4.69 0.45
#